data_7e076380644b3be3762f6c808f8e75a7
#
_entry.id   7e076380644b3be3762f6c808f8e75a7
#
_cell.length_a   1.000
_cell.length_b   1.000
_cell.length_c   1.000
_cell.angle_alpha   90.00
_cell.angle_beta   90.00
_cell.angle_gamma   90.00
#
_symmetry.space_group_name_H-M   'P 1'
#
loop_
_entity.id
_entity.type
_entity.pdbx_description
1 polymer ?
#
loop_
_entity_poly.entity_id
_entity_poly.type
_entity_poly.pdbx_seq_one_letter_code
_entity_poly.pdbx_strand_id
1 'polypeptide(L)'
;QFSEIGDKDKRLENTLGRSTRKLINSSKDVIISRNSQEFHPAINDIIPENGNVLFINKNYLNYNYISGINQYAINKNYLNIFIPDTRINQKNKFLKEFRNFLKFQDSLSGTHRSVSKKRINTIIYTGHKKIFNYTVGKNISDSISTDPIIVLDNGVLSDNFYFSTATQGMVQFGDLKELQNNLKKFSLEPYITGITNAKSRLSEFNVNMSRQIFLIILITLISISQLILVIIFISLSFLQRKRLKMTINKIFGQSNRKLIFNFCFFNIGSDGLVIFILIALEQQRWQMGLTMFP
;
A
#
# COMPACT_ATOMS: atom_id res chain seq x y z
N GLN A 1 21.37 -2.11 -14.03
CA GLN A 1 22.00 -2.31 -15.34
C GLN A 1 21.46 -3.62 -15.90
N PHE A 2 20.47 -3.52 -16.79
CA PHE A 2 20.09 -4.67 -17.60
C PHE A 2 21.17 -4.81 -18.66
N SER A 3 22.04 -5.83 -18.51
CA SER A 3 22.88 -6.26 -19.60
C SER A 3 21.99 -6.71 -20.77
N GLU A 4 22.40 -6.47 -22.00
CA GLU A 4 21.70 -6.96 -23.18
C GLU A 4 21.37 -8.43 -23.00
N ILE A 5 20.07 -8.72 -22.92
CA ILE A 5 19.60 -10.10 -22.79
C ILE A 5 19.90 -10.76 -24.13
N GLY A 6 20.84 -11.67 -24.14
CA GLY A 6 21.22 -12.41 -25.37
C GLY A 6 20.05 -13.24 -25.92
N ASP A 7 20.12 -13.68 -27.17
CA ASP A 7 19.05 -14.47 -27.77
C ASP A 7 18.71 -15.76 -27.03
N LYS A 8 19.68 -16.35 -26.34
CA LYS A 8 19.45 -17.51 -25.45
C LYS A 8 18.56 -17.15 -24.28
N ASP A 9 18.76 -15.98 -23.67
CA ASP A 9 18.00 -15.50 -22.52
C ASP A 9 16.55 -15.17 -22.91
N LYS A 10 16.34 -14.59 -24.09
CA LYS A 10 14.98 -14.36 -24.63
C LYS A 10 14.23 -15.66 -24.90
N ARG A 11 14.90 -16.70 -25.38
CA ARG A 11 14.27 -18.03 -25.57
C ARG A 11 13.91 -18.66 -24.24
N LEU A 12 14.78 -18.54 -23.25
CA LEU A 12 14.53 -19.02 -21.90
C LEU A 12 13.32 -18.27 -21.27
N GLU A 13 13.31 -16.94 -21.33
CA GLU A 13 12.23 -16.11 -20.83
C GLU A 13 10.88 -16.46 -21.48
N ASN A 14 10.84 -16.63 -22.78
CA ASN A 14 9.63 -17.06 -23.49
C ASN A 14 9.18 -18.48 -23.08
N THR A 15 10.11 -19.37 -22.81
CA THR A 15 9.80 -20.74 -22.35
C THR A 15 9.24 -20.71 -20.94
N LEU A 16 9.88 -19.96 -20.03
CA LEU A 16 9.42 -19.76 -18.66
C LEU A 16 8.06 -19.06 -18.61
N GLY A 17 7.87 -18.04 -19.44
CA GLY A 17 6.59 -17.36 -19.57
C GLY A 17 5.45 -18.29 -19.98
N ARG A 18 5.70 -19.13 -20.99
CA ARG A 18 4.73 -20.13 -21.46
C ARG A 18 4.43 -21.18 -20.39
N SER A 19 5.45 -21.65 -19.68
CA SER A 19 5.30 -22.61 -18.58
C SER A 19 4.52 -22.01 -17.40
N THR A 20 4.82 -20.75 -17.04
CA THR A 20 4.10 -20.01 -15.99
C THR A 20 2.63 -19.81 -16.35
N ARG A 21 2.35 -19.45 -17.60
CA ARG A 21 0.96 -19.36 -18.07
C ARG A 21 0.21 -20.68 -17.97
N LYS A 22 0.86 -21.81 -18.36
CA LYS A 22 0.29 -23.14 -18.23
C LYS A 22 0.04 -23.48 -16.75
N LEU A 23 0.97 -23.15 -15.85
CA LEU A 23 0.82 -23.31 -14.42
C LEU A 23 -0.42 -22.57 -13.91
N ILE A 24 -0.55 -21.28 -14.23
CA ILE A 24 -1.69 -20.43 -13.79
C ILE A 24 -3.01 -20.99 -14.32
N ASN A 25 -3.05 -21.40 -15.59
CA ASN A 25 -4.29 -21.89 -16.22
C ASN A 25 -4.69 -23.31 -15.77
N SER A 26 -3.74 -24.12 -15.30
CA SER A 26 -4.02 -25.48 -14.83
C SER A 26 -4.37 -25.56 -13.34
N SER A 27 -4.04 -24.54 -12.58
CA SER A 27 -4.35 -24.48 -11.13
C SER A 27 -5.74 -23.87 -10.92
N LYS A 28 -6.53 -24.49 -10.00
CA LYS A 28 -7.95 -24.15 -9.82
C LYS A 28 -8.16 -22.80 -9.15
N ASP A 29 -7.48 -22.59 -8.03
CA ASP A 29 -7.72 -21.44 -7.15
C ASP A 29 -6.58 -20.41 -7.24
N VAL A 30 -6.36 -19.89 -8.45
CA VAL A 30 -5.34 -18.87 -8.69
C VAL A 30 -5.98 -17.51 -8.75
N ILE A 31 -5.49 -16.59 -7.94
CA ILE A 31 -5.83 -15.18 -7.98
C ILE A 31 -4.67 -14.42 -8.61
N ILE A 32 -4.95 -13.66 -9.66
CA ILE A 32 -4.05 -12.65 -10.21
C ILE A 32 -4.52 -11.30 -9.72
N SER A 33 -3.62 -10.55 -9.13
CA SER A 33 -3.85 -9.18 -8.70
C SER A 33 -2.58 -8.36 -8.87
N ARG A 34 -2.36 -7.87 -10.10
CA ARG A 34 -1.19 -7.06 -10.42
C ARG A 34 -1.54 -5.59 -10.27
N ASN A 35 -0.97 -4.96 -9.25
CA ASN A 35 -1.02 -3.52 -9.08
C ASN A 35 0.16 -2.86 -9.81
N SER A 36 -0.12 -2.10 -10.85
CA SER A 36 0.92 -1.45 -11.65
C SER A 36 1.61 -0.29 -10.93
N GLN A 37 0.95 0.28 -9.92
CA GLN A 37 1.45 1.44 -9.16
C GLN A 37 2.60 1.09 -8.19
N GLU A 38 2.80 -0.20 -7.88
CA GLU A 38 3.77 -0.66 -6.88
C GLU A 38 5.22 -0.28 -7.23
N PHE A 39 5.57 -0.27 -8.51
CA PHE A 39 6.96 -0.14 -8.92
C PHE A 39 7.40 1.30 -9.15
N HIS A 40 6.58 2.10 -9.78
CA HIS A 40 6.85 3.51 -10.06
C HIS A 40 5.51 4.22 -10.22
N PRO A 41 4.96 4.83 -9.16
CA PRO A 41 3.74 5.62 -9.29
C PRO A 41 3.98 6.70 -10.33
N ALA A 42 3.29 6.59 -11.46
CA ALA A 42 3.40 7.58 -12.51
C ALA A 42 2.71 8.87 -12.05
N ILE A 43 3.29 10.00 -12.43
CA ILE A 43 2.63 11.31 -12.30
C ILE A 43 1.26 11.27 -13.00
N ASN A 44 1.13 10.43 -14.04
CA ASN A 44 -0.08 10.22 -14.78
C ASN A 44 -0.66 8.82 -14.49
N ASP A 45 -1.62 8.76 -13.61
CA ASP A 45 -2.25 7.54 -13.06
C ASP A 45 -2.92 6.60 -14.07
N ILE A 46 -2.93 6.95 -15.35
CA ILE A 46 -3.63 6.17 -16.38
C ILE A 46 -2.71 5.34 -17.28
N ILE A 47 -1.41 5.28 -16.97
CA ILE A 47 -0.47 4.46 -17.73
C ILE A 47 -0.57 2.99 -17.26
N PRO A 48 -0.87 2.02 -18.16
CA PRO A 48 -1.09 0.63 -17.76
C PRO A 48 0.10 -0.03 -17.07
N GLU A 49 1.34 0.39 -17.38
CA GLU A 49 2.57 -0.19 -16.84
C GLU A 49 2.85 0.23 -15.39
N ASN A 50 2.52 1.47 -15.02
CA ASN A 50 2.89 2.05 -13.72
C ASN A 50 1.87 3.04 -13.13
N GLY A 51 0.68 3.14 -13.72
CA GLY A 51 -0.42 3.95 -13.19
C GLY A 51 -1.28 3.18 -12.19
N ASN A 52 -2.33 3.84 -11.70
CA ASN A 52 -3.31 3.23 -10.81
C ASN A 52 -4.23 2.26 -11.59
N VAL A 53 -3.62 1.19 -12.07
CA VAL A 53 -4.25 0.14 -12.88
C VAL A 53 -4.05 -1.20 -12.19
N LEU A 54 -5.15 -1.93 -12.01
CA LEU A 54 -5.17 -3.23 -11.38
C LEU A 54 -5.56 -4.30 -12.41
N PHE A 55 -4.63 -5.20 -12.74
CA PHE A 55 -4.93 -6.36 -13.57
C PHE A 55 -5.40 -7.50 -12.69
N ILE A 56 -6.56 -8.04 -12.98
CA ILE A 56 -7.17 -9.13 -12.22
C ILE A 56 -7.64 -10.26 -13.14
N ASN A 57 -7.79 -11.45 -12.58
CA ASN A 57 -8.45 -12.56 -13.25
C ASN A 57 -9.89 -12.77 -12.73
N LYS A 58 -10.61 -13.70 -13.33
CA LYS A 58 -11.98 -14.03 -12.95
C LYS A 58 -12.09 -14.51 -11.50
N ASN A 59 -11.11 -15.29 -10.99
CA ASN A 59 -11.13 -15.79 -9.62
C ASN A 59 -11.04 -14.63 -8.61
N TYR A 60 -10.27 -13.58 -8.94
CA TYR A 60 -10.24 -12.39 -8.11
C TYR A 60 -11.65 -11.81 -7.89
N LEU A 61 -12.46 -11.69 -8.95
CA LEU A 61 -13.83 -11.17 -8.85
C LEU A 61 -14.77 -12.11 -8.09
N ASN A 62 -14.51 -13.42 -8.11
CA ASN A 62 -15.30 -14.39 -7.36
C ASN A 62 -15.04 -14.31 -5.84
N TYR A 63 -13.80 -14.02 -5.44
CA TYR A 63 -13.42 -13.92 -4.03
C TYR A 63 -13.57 -12.49 -3.47
N ASN A 64 -13.48 -11.48 -4.32
CA ASN A 64 -13.55 -10.08 -3.90
C ASN A 64 -14.78 -9.40 -4.53
N TYR A 65 -15.76 -9.12 -3.70
CA TYR A 65 -16.91 -8.37 -4.13
C TYR A 65 -16.53 -6.89 -4.35
N ILE A 66 -16.59 -6.44 -5.60
CA ILE A 66 -16.44 -5.02 -5.94
C ILE A 66 -17.82 -4.44 -6.18
N SER A 67 -18.30 -3.65 -5.24
CA SER A 67 -19.60 -2.98 -5.33
C SER A 67 -19.67 -2.10 -6.58
N GLY A 68 -20.75 -2.22 -7.34
CA GLY A 68 -20.97 -1.45 -8.58
C GLY A 68 -20.43 -2.12 -9.84
N ILE A 69 -19.70 -3.24 -9.75
CA ILE A 69 -19.36 -4.04 -10.93
C ILE A 69 -20.50 -5.01 -11.23
N ASN A 70 -21.18 -4.73 -12.35
CA ASN A 70 -22.17 -5.66 -12.87
C ASN A 70 -21.48 -6.80 -13.61
N GLN A 71 -21.45 -7.99 -12.99
CA GLN A 71 -20.83 -9.18 -13.60
C GLN A 71 -21.51 -9.63 -14.87
N TYR A 72 -22.80 -9.33 -15.06
CA TYR A 72 -23.53 -9.64 -16.30
C TYR A 72 -23.09 -8.79 -17.50
N ALA A 73 -22.47 -7.63 -17.25
CA ALA A 73 -21.92 -6.78 -18.32
C ALA A 73 -20.56 -7.30 -18.84
N ILE A 74 -19.98 -8.32 -18.23
CA ILE A 74 -18.71 -8.92 -18.64
C ILE A 74 -18.89 -9.74 -19.91
N ASN A 75 -18.22 -9.31 -20.97
CA ASN A 75 -18.20 -10.06 -22.22
C ASN A 75 -16.97 -10.98 -22.30
N LYS A 76 -17.20 -12.28 -22.36
CA LYS A 76 -16.11 -13.30 -22.37
C LYS A 76 -15.17 -13.20 -23.57
N ASN A 77 -15.64 -12.65 -24.69
CA ASN A 77 -14.87 -12.53 -25.93
C ASN A 77 -14.08 -11.23 -26.02
N TYR A 78 -14.28 -10.29 -25.10
CA TYR A 78 -13.67 -8.97 -25.10
C TYR A 78 -12.71 -8.83 -23.94
N LEU A 79 -11.77 -7.88 -24.05
CA LEU A 79 -11.05 -7.37 -22.90
C LEU A 79 -11.96 -6.45 -22.11
N ASN A 80 -12.30 -6.82 -20.89
CA ASN A 80 -13.17 -6.01 -20.04
C ASN A 80 -12.35 -5.08 -19.18
N ILE A 81 -12.68 -3.80 -19.24
CA ILE A 81 -12.03 -2.74 -18.48
C ILE A 81 -13.11 -2.04 -17.66
N PHE A 82 -12.90 -2.00 -16.35
CA PHE A 82 -13.77 -1.29 -15.43
C PHE A 82 -13.12 0.05 -15.09
N ILE A 83 -13.86 1.13 -15.32
CA ILE A 83 -13.38 2.50 -15.10
C ILE A 83 -14.28 3.12 -14.01
N PRO A 84 -13.70 3.66 -12.92
CA PRO A 84 -14.50 4.36 -11.93
C PRO A 84 -15.10 5.62 -12.54
N ASP A 85 -16.33 5.97 -12.14
CA ASP A 85 -17.02 7.18 -12.62
C ASP A 85 -16.22 8.46 -12.33
N THR A 86 -15.45 8.47 -11.24
CA THR A 86 -14.51 9.57 -10.89
C THR A 86 -13.43 9.81 -11.96
N ARG A 87 -13.16 8.83 -12.83
CA ARG A 87 -12.12 8.89 -13.89
C ARG A 87 -12.70 8.81 -15.30
N ILE A 88 -13.99 8.99 -15.47
CA ILE A 88 -14.67 8.86 -16.77
C ILE A 88 -14.08 9.81 -17.83
N ASN A 89 -13.66 10.99 -17.42
CA ASN A 89 -13.02 11.99 -18.30
C ASN A 89 -11.68 11.51 -18.88
N GLN A 90 -11.03 10.56 -18.22
CA GLN A 90 -9.74 9.98 -18.65
C GLN A 90 -9.92 8.73 -19.52
N LYS A 91 -11.14 8.24 -19.71
CA LYS A 91 -11.45 7.00 -20.44
C LYS A 91 -10.77 6.92 -21.80
N ASN A 92 -10.95 7.92 -22.65
CA ASN A 92 -10.40 7.89 -24.02
C ASN A 92 -8.87 7.90 -24.02
N LYS A 93 -8.27 8.67 -23.12
CA LYS A 93 -6.81 8.72 -22.95
C LYS A 93 -6.28 7.36 -22.48
N PHE A 94 -6.91 6.77 -21.45
CA PHE A 94 -6.57 5.44 -20.97
C PHE A 94 -6.66 4.38 -22.08
N LEU A 95 -7.75 4.35 -22.83
CA LEU A 95 -7.92 3.37 -23.92
C LEU A 95 -6.88 3.49 -25.00
N LYS A 96 -6.37 4.69 -25.29
CA LYS A 96 -5.26 4.92 -26.22
C LYS A 96 -3.97 4.33 -25.66
N GLU A 97 -3.64 4.66 -24.40
CA GLU A 97 -2.44 4.12 -23.74
C GLU A 97 -2.51 2.59 -23.58
N PHE A 98 -3.69 2.08 -23.24
CA PHE A 98 -3.89 0.63 -23.13
C PHE A 98 -3.72 -0.09 -24.47
N ARG A 99 -4.14 0.50 -25.59
CA ARG A 99 -3.84 -0.06 -26.93
C ARG A 99 -2.35 -0.05 -27.24
N ASN A 100 -1.61 0.98 -26.85
CA ASN A 100 -0.16 1.02 -27.00
C ASN A 100 0.50 -0.07 -26.14
N PHE A 101 0.05 -0.24 -24.90
CA PHE A 101 0.47 -1.33 -24.03
C PHE A 101 0.23 -2.71 -24.67
N LEU A 102 -0.95 -2.95 -25.24
CA LEU A 102 -1.25 -4.22 -25.92
C LEU A 102 -0.36 -4.46 -27.14
N LYS A 103 -0.04 -3.42 -27.93
CA LYS A 103 0.93 -3.52 -29.04
C LYS A 103 2.32 -3.88 -28.53
N PHE A 104 2.74 -3.29 -27.44
CA PHE A 104 4.01 -3.64 -26.78
C PHE A 104 4.00 -5.08 -26.30
N GLN A 105 2.91 -5.55 -25.66
CA GLN A 105 2.75 -6.96 -25.28
C GLN A 105 2.81 -7.90 -26.49
N ASP A 106 2.22 -7.54 -27.63
CA ASP A 106 2.31 -8.31 -28.88
C ASP A 106 3.76 -8.42 -29.38
N SER A 107 4.55 -7.34 -29.25
CA SER A 107 5.97 -7.35 -29.67
C SER A 107 6.85 -8.26 -28.81
N LEU A 108 6.48 -8.42 -27.53
CA LEU A 108 7.20 -9.31 -26.60
C LEU A 108 6.86 -10.79 -26.79
N SER A 109 5.65 -11.10 -27.28
CA SER A 109 5.12 -12.46 -27.19
C SER A 109 5.66 -13.42 -28.25
N GLY A 110 6.36 -12.96 -29.28
CA GLY A 110 6.94 -13.84 -30.33
C GLY A 110 5.92 -14.82 -31.00
N THR A 111 4.67 -14.75 -30.60
CA THR A 111 3.56 -15.57 -31.08
C THR A 111 2.60 -14.70 -31.88
N HIS A 112 2.10 -15.23 -33.00
CA HIS A 112 1.17 -14.56 -33.94
C HIS A 112 -0.21 -14.19 -33.36
N ARG A 113 -0.37 -14.18 -32.04
CA ARG A 113 -1.61 -13.74 -31.36
C ARG A 113 -1.60 -12.24 -31.20
N SER A 114 -2.28 -11.53 -32.07
CA SER A 114 -2.45 -10.10 -31.96
C SER A 114 -3.51 -9.78 -30.89
N VAL A 115 -3.04 -9.50 -29.65
CA VAL A 115 -3.89 -9.08 -28.55
C VAL A 115 -4.42 -7.66 -28.79
N SER A 116 -3.63 -6.83 -29.47
CA SER A 116 -3.99 -5.45 -29.79
C SER A 116 -5.24 -5.33 -30.67
N LYS A 117 -5.58 -6.38 -31.44
CA LYS A 117 -6.78 -6.44 -32.28
C LYS A 117 -8.04 -6.83 -31.52
N LYS A 118 -7.95 -7.26 -30.26
CA LYS A 118 -9.14 -7.63 -29.49
C LYS A 118 -10.04 -6.43 -29.22
N ARG A 119 -11.33 -6.69 -29.23
CA ARG A 119 -12.33 -5.69 -28.85
C ARG A 119 -12.26 -5.45 -27.35
N ILE A 120 -12.39 -4.18 -26.97
CA ILE A 120 -12.38 -3.74 -25.59
C ILE A 120 -13.84 -3.42 -25.21
N ASN A 121 -14.28 -3.99 -24.10
CA ASN A 121 -15.54 -3.67 -23.46
C ASN A 121 -15.25 -2.79 -22.22
N THR A 122 -15.85 -1.61 -22.14
CA THR A 122 -15.67 -0.71 -21.01
C THR A 122 -16.94 -0.67 -20.17
N ILE A 123 -16.77 -0.93 -18.88
CA ILE A 123 -17.84 -0.94 -17.88
C ILE A 123 -17.49 0.15 -16.86
N ILE A 124 -18.48 1.00 -16.55
CA ILE A 124 -18.31 2.04 -15.54
C ILE A 124 -18.77 1.48 -14.20
N TYR A 125 -17.98 1.68 -13.14
CA TYR A 125 -18.37 1.35 -11.78
C TYR A 125 -18.34 2.59 -10.88
N THR A 126 -19.09 2.53 -9.77
CA THR A 126 -19.19 3.64 -8.81
C THR A 126 -17.85 3.84 -8.11
N GLY A 127 -17.30 5.05 -8.20
CA GLY A 127 -16.03 5.45 -7.59
C GLY A 127 -16.06 5.56 -6.06
N HIS A 128 -15.02 6.17 -5.51
CA HIS A 128 -14.75 6.25 -4.05
C HIS A 128 -14.63 4.87 -3.38
N LYS A 129 -14.06 3.90 -4.11
CA LYS A 129 -13.86 2.53 -3.64
C LYS A 129 -12.40 2.27 -3.32
N LYS A 130 -12.20 1.66 -2.16
CA LYS A 130 -10.92 1.07 -1.76
C LYS A 130 -10.94 -0.40 -2.11
N ILE A 131 -10.05 -0.83 -2.98
CA ILE A 131 -9.99 -2.18 -3.53
C ILE A 131 -8.72 -2.85 -3.04
N PHE A 132 -8.86 -4.04 -2.45
CA PHE A 132 -7.73 -4.82 -1.96
C PHE A 132 -6.98 -5.43 -3.14
N ASN A 133 -5.67 -5.20 -3.24
CA ASN A 133 -4.86 -5.59 -4.39
C ASN A 133 -3.89 -6.75 -4.13
N TYR A 134 -3.98 -7.41 -2.97
CA TYR A 134 -3.11 -8.51 -2.54
C TYR A 134 -1.60 -8.20 -2.54
N THR A 135 -1.21 -6.96 -2.78
CA THR A 135 0.18 -6.53 -2.66
C THR A 135 0.59 -6.54 -1.19
N VAL A 136 1.70 -7.17 -0.88
CA VAL A 136 2.26 -7.17 0.47
C VAL A 136 3.41 -6.15 0.50
N GLY A 137 3.05 -4.90 0.69
CA GLY A 137 4.00 -3.80 0.86
C GLY A 137 4.50 -3.68 2.31
N LYS A 138 5.25 -2.62 2.57
CA LYS A 138 5.70 -2.28 3.93
C LYS A 138 4.55 -1.79 4.81
N ASN A 139 3.52 -1.22 4.21
CA ASN A 139 2.36 -0.65 4.87
C ASN A 139 1.07 -1.32 4.40
N ILE A 140 0.03 -1.33 5.25
CA ILE A 140 -1.31 -1.79 4.87
C ILE A 140 -1.89 -0.97 3.71
N SER A 141 -1.54 0.33 3.63
CA SER A 141 -1.96 1.20 2.53
C SER A 141 -1.56 0.67 1.16
N ASP A 142 -0.42 -0.02 1.07
CA ASP A 142 0.10 -0.56 -0.19
C ASP A 142 -0.78 -1.70 -0.74
N SER A 143 -1.52 -2.37 0.15
CA SER A 143 -2.48 -3.43 -0.21
C SER A 143 -3.83 -2.89 -0.69
N ILE A 144 -4.01 -1.58 -0.73
CA ILE A 144 -5.28 -0.94 -1.06
C ILE A 144 -5.08 0.04 -2.22
N SER A 145 -5.78 -0.20 -3.32
CA SER A 145 -5.87 0.73 -4.45
C SER A 145 -7.16 1.55 -4.35
N THR A 146 -7.06 2.87 -4.41
CA THR A 146 -8.23 3.76 -4.39
C THR A 146 -8.62 4.11 -5.82
N ASP A 147 -9.84 3.77 -6.21
CA ASP A 147 -10.40 4.03 -7.55
C ASP A 147 -9.46 3.57 -8.69
N PRO A 148 -8.93 2.34 -8.68
CA PRO A 148 -8.09 1.87 -9.77
C PRO A 148 -8.91 1.65 -11.05
N ILE A 149 -8.28 1.83 -12.20
CA ILE A 149 -8.81 1.26 -13.44
C ILE A 149 -8.52 -0.24 -13.40
N ILE A 150 -9.55 -1.07 -13.55
CA ILE A 150 -9.42 -2.51 -13.42
C ILE A 150 -9.47 -3.16 -14.79
N VAL A 151 -8.48 -3.98 -15.10
CA VAL A 151 -8.42 -4.75 -16.35
C VAL A 151 -8.64 -6.22 -16.00
N LEU A 152 -9.74 -6.78 -16.50
CA LEU A 152 -10.02 -8.21 -16.35
C LEU A 152 -9.29 -8.99 -17.45
N ASP A 153 -8.27 -9.70 -17.03
CA ASP A 153 -7.53 -10.59 -17.91
C ASP A 153 -8.27 -11.93 -18.07
N ASN A 154 -8.62 -12.22 -19.30
CA ASN A 154 -9.25 -13.49 -19.71
C ASN A 154 -8.22 -14.46 -20.31
N GLY A 155 -6.98 -14.43 -19.88
CA GLY A 155 -5.92 -15.30 -20.42
C GLY A 155 -5.35 -14.82 -21.74
N VAL A 156 -5.41 -13.54 -22.05
CA VAL A 156 -5.04 -12.96 -23.37
C VAL A 156 -3.71 -12.26 -23.39
N LEU A 157 -3.20 -11.81 -22.25
CA LEU A 157 -1.94 -11.09 -22.18
C LEU A 157 -0.75 -11.97 -22.57
N SER A 158 0.43 -11.38 -22.77
CA SER A 158 1.63 -12.09 -23.20
C SER A 158 2.11 -13.10 -22.17
N ASP A 159 2.84 -14.12 -22.60
CA ASP A 159 3.45 -15.09 -21.69
C ASP A 159 4.41 -14.41 -20.70
N ASN A 160 5.12 -13.38 -21.16
CA ASN A 160 6.01 -12.57 -20.31
C ASN A 160 5.26 -11.77 -19.27
N PHE A 161 4.04 -11.33 -19.56
CA PHE A 161 3.19 -10.67 -18.55
C PHE A 161 2.91 -11.60 -17.36
N TYR A 162 2.55 -12.86 -17.63
CA TYR A 162 2.30 -13.84 -16.56
C TYR A 162 3.56 -14.18 -15.77
N PHE A 163 4.68 -14.33 -16.47
CA PHE A 163 5.97 -14.57 -15.85
C PHE A 163 6.36 -13.43 -14.90
N SER A 164 6.34 -12.20 -15.40
CA SER A 164 6.66 -11.02 -14.58
C SER A 164 5.69 -10.86 -13.41
N THR A 165 4.40 -11.13 -13.60
CA THR A 165 3.39 -11.05 -12.53
C THR A 165 3.64 -12.10 -11.44
N ALA A 166 4.04 -13.32 -11.82
CA ALA A 166 4.35 -14.38 -10.86
C ALA A 166 5.65 -14.12 -10.10
N THR A 167 6.72 -13.67 -10.80
CA THR A 167 8.01 -13.34 -10.16
C THR A 167 7.93 -12.17 -9.20
N GLN A 168 6.97 -11.28 -9.42
CA GLN A 168 6.69 -10.14 -8.55
C GLN A 168 5.78 -10.50 -7.36
N GLY A 169 5.38 -11.78 -7.23
CA GLY A 169 4.54 -12.23 -6.12
C GLY A 169 3.08 -11.79 -6.21
N MET A 170 2.62 -11.36 -7.38
CA MET A 170 1.26 -10.87 -7.64
C MET A 170 0.29 -11.97 -8.11
N VAL A 171 0.73 -13.23 -8.00
CA VAL A 171 -0.09 -14.43 -8.24
C VAL A 171 -0.19 -15.21 -6.94
N GLN A 172 -1.41 -15.44 -6.50
CA GLN A 172 -1.72 -16.19 -5.28
C GLN A 172 -2.30 -17.56 -5.65
N PHE A 173 -1.80 -18.61 -5.02
CA PHE A 173 -2.29 -19.97 -5.22
C PHE A 173 -3.00 -20.44 -3.96
N GLY A 174 -4.19 -21.04 -4.11
CA GLY A 174 -5.00 -21.51 -2.98
C GLY A 174 -4.48 -22.80 -2.36
N ASP A 175 -3.88 -23.68 -3.16
CA ASP A 175 -3.36 -24.98 -2.70
C ASP A 175 -1.86 -25.14 -2.98
N LEU A 176 -1.08 -25.29 -1.88
CA LEU A 176 0.38 -25.47 -1.95
C LEU A 176 0.77 -26.81 -2.59
N LYS A 177 0.01 -27.90 -2.33
CA LYS A 177 0.33 -29.22 -2.90
C LYS A 177 0.11 -29.24 -4.40
N GLU A 178 -1.01 -28.67 -4.84
CA GLU A 178 -1.31 -28.51 -6.26
C GLU A 178 -0.24 -27.66 -6.96
N LEU A 179 0.17 -26.55 -6.33
CA LEU A 179 1.23 -25.69 -6.84
C LEU A 179 2.54 -26.47 -7.01
N GLN A 180 2.99 -27.19 -5.98
CA GLN A 180 4.24 -27.97 -6.02
C GLN A 180 4.20 -29.04 -7.13
N ASN A 181 3.10 -29.74 -7.29
CA ASN A 181 2.93 -30.75 -8.35
C ASN A 181 2.98 -30.10 -9.75
N ASN A 182 2.31 -28.97 -9.92
CA ASN A 182 2.29 -28.24 -11.18
C ASN A 182 3.64 -27.59 -11.50
N LEU A 183 4.41 -27.14 -10.51
CA LEU A 183 5.77 -26.64 -10.71
C LEU A 183 6.69 -27.72 -11.28
N LYS A 184 6.62 -28.94 -10.75
CA LYS A 184 7.36 -30.09 -11.29
C LYS A 184 6.91 -30.44 -12.71
N LYS A 185 5.59 -30.53 -12.92
CA LYS A 185 4.99 -30.86 -14.20
C LYS A 185 5.41 -29.90 -15.33
N PHE A 186 5.56 -28.62 -15.04
CA PHE A 186 5.93 -27.58 -16.03
C PHE A 186 7.41 -27.21 -15.97
N SER A 187 8.26 -27.95 -15.23
CA SER A 187 9.70 -27.74 -15.12
C SER A 187 10.09 -26.32 -14.65
N LEU A 188 9.28 -25.76 -13.75
CA LEU A 188 9.52 -24.42 -13.17
C LEU A 188 10.26 -24.48 -11.85
N GLU A 189 10.34 -25.64 -11.19
CA GLU A 189 10.93 -25.81 -9.86
C GLU A 189 12.36 -25.23 -9.73
N PRO A 190 13.30 -25.44 -10.72
CA PRO A 190 14.65 -24.93 -10.64
C PRO A 190 14.75 -23.39 -10.67
N TYR A 191 13.70 -22.70 -11.13
CA TYR A 191 13.67 -21.24 -11.30
C TYR A 191 12.93 -20.52 -10.17
N ILE A 192 12.40 -21.26 -9.21
CA ILE A 192 11.65 -20.68 -8.08
C ILE A 192 12.51 -20.76 -6.84
N THR A 193 12.98 -19.60 -6.39
CA THR A 193 13.84 -19.47 -5.21
C THR A 193 13.07 -19.54 -3.89
N GLY A 194 11.75 -19.34 -3.91
CA GLY A 194 10.92 -19.41 -2.72
C GLY A 194 9.43 -19.30 -2.98
N ILE A 195 8.66 -19.99 -2.17
CA ILE A 195 7.20 -19.86 -2.10
C ILE A 195 6.88 -19.25 -0.74
N THR A 196 6.25 -18.08 -0.77
CA THR A 196 5.91 -17.38 0.47
C THR A 196 4.46 -17.69 0.85
N ASN A 197 4.23 -18.11 2.08
CA ASN A 197 2.89 -18.28 2.59
C ASN A 197 2.33 -16.90 3.01
N ALA A 198 1.15 -16.52 2.50
CA ALA A 198 0.48 -15.28 2.86
C ALA A 198 0.25 -15.15 4.37
N LYS A 199 -0.04 -16.27 5.06
CA LYS A 199 -0.20 -16.30 6.52
C LYS A 199 1.11 -15.96 7.23
N SER A 200 2.25 -16.48 6.75
CA SER A 200 3.57 -16.17 7.35
C SER A 200 3.92 -14.70 7.17
N ARG A 201 3.66 -14.13 6.00
CA ARG A 201 3.87 -12.69 5.76
C ARG A 201 2.97 -11.82 6.62
N LEU A 202 1.70 -12.19 6.76
CA LEU A 202 0.78 -11.47 7.65
C LEU A 202 1.24 -11.54 9.12
N SER A 203 1.74 -12.71 9.56
CA SER A 203 2.32 -12.89 10.89
C SER A 203 3.54 -12.00 11.10
N GLU A 204 4.46 -11.96 10.15
CA GLU A 204 5.64 -11.10 10.19
C GLU A 204 5.25 -9.62 10.23
N PHE A 205 4.29 -9.21 9.41
CA PHE A 205 3.73 -7.86 9.43
C PHE A 205 3.13 -7.52 10.80
N ASN A 206 2.32 -8.40 11.39
CA ASN A 206 1.74 -8.19 12.70
C ASN A 206 2.80 -8.08 13.81
N VAL A 207 3.86 -8.87 13.76
CA VAL A 207 4.99 -8.78 14.70
C VAL A 207 5.70 -7.44 14.56
N ASN A 208 5.97 -6.98 13.34
CA ASN A 208 6.61 -5.69 13.09
C ASN A 208 5.73 -4.52 13.55
N MET A 209 4.42 -4.56 13.30
CA MET A 209 3.47 -3.56 13.77
C MET A 209 3.40 -3.53 15.31
N SER A 210 3.33 -4.69 15.95
CA SER A 210 3.32 -4.79 17.41
C SER A 210 4.60 -4.21 18.02
N ARG A 211 5.76 -4.46 17.40
CA ARG A 211 7.03 -3.88 17.81
C ARG A 211 7.04 -2.36 17.67
N GLN A 212 6.52 -1.81 16.58
CA GLN A 212 6.42 -0.35 16.40
C GLN A 212 5.50 0.29 17.43
N ILE A 213 4.32 -0.30 17.68
CA ILE A 213 3.39 0.17 18.71
C ILE A 213 4.06 0.14 20.08
N PHE A 214 4.77 -0.93 20.42
CA PHE A 214 5.49 -1.03 21.70
C PHE A 214 6.53 0.08 21.84
N LEU A 215 7.32 0.37 20.79
CA LEU A 215 8.30 1.46 20.82
C LEU A 215 7.63 2.83 21.02
N ILE A 216 6.50 3.09 20.36
CA ILE A 216 5.75 4.34 20.52
C ILE A 216 5.27 4.47 21.97
N ILE A 217 4.70 3.43 22.55
CA ILE A 217 4.26 3.43 23.95
C ILE A 217 5.43 3.71 24.88
N LEU A 218 6.57 3.06 24.69
CA LEU A 218 7.76 3.25 25.50
C LEU A 218 8.29 4.69 25.43
N ILE A 219 8.39 5.27 24.24
CA ILE A 219 8.80 6.67 24.06
C ILE A 219 7.81 7.61 24.74
N THR A 220 6.51 7.35 24.64
CA THR A 220 5.47 8.15 25.29
C THR A 220 5.61 8.11 26.82
N LEU A 221 5.85 6.94 27.41
CA LEU A 221 6.07 6.80 28.85
C LEU A 221 7.32 7.55 29.32
N ILE A 222 8.41 7.48 28.57
CA ILE A 222 9.64 8.23 28.87
C ILE A 222 9.35 9.74 28.82
N SER A 223 8.63 10.21 27.82
CA SER A 223 8.29 11.63 27.66
C SER A 223 7.42 12.14 28.83
N ILE A 224 6.44 11.33 29.25
CA ILE A 224 5.61 11.66 30.42
C ILE A 224 6.45 11.72 31.69
N SER A 225 7.37 10.78 31.90
CA SER A 225 8.24 10.78 33.08
C SER A 225 9.15 12.00 33.11
N GLN A 226 9.70 12.41 31.98
CA GLN A 226 10.49 13.64 31.86
C GLN A 226 9.66 14.89 32.18
N LEU A 227 8.42 14.97 31.69
CA LEU A 227 7.51 16.07 31.99
C LEU A 227 7.26 16.19 33.49
N ILE A 228 7.01 15.07 34.17
CA ILE A 228 6.81 15.04 35.63
C ILE A 228 8.04 15.56 36.35
N LEU A 229 9.24 15.11 35.97
CA LEU A 229 10.50 15.57 36.58
C LEU A 229 10.70 17.08 36.40
N VAL A 230 10.39 17.61 35.21
CA VAL A 230 10.49 19.06 34.93
C VAL A 230 9.50 19.83 35.83
N ILE A 231 8.26 19.37 35.96
CA ILE A 231 7.27 20.00 36.83
C ILE A 231 7.74 20.01 38.30
N ILE A 232 8.28 18.88 38.80
CA ILE A 232 8.82 18.79 40.15
C ILE A 232 9.97 19.79 40.35
N PHE A 233 10.92 19.85 39.39
CA PHE A 233 12.05 20.76 39.48
C PHE A 233 11.64 22.23 39.47
N ILE A 234 10.70 22.63 38.61
CA ILE A 234 10.16 23.98 38.56
C ILE A 234 9.47 24.29 39.88
N SER A 235 8.66 23.39 40.42
CA SER A 235 7.94 23.56 41.70
C SER A 235 8.91 23.77 42.87
N LEU A 236 9.95 22.96 42.96
CA LEU A 236 10.98 23.09 44.00
C LEU A 236 11.74 24.42 43.90
N SER A 237 12.14 24.78 42.69
CA SER A 237 12.84 26.04 42.41
C SER A 237 12.00 27.27 42.78
N PHE A 238 10.68 27.21 42.51
CA PHE A 238 9.76 28.27 42.90
C PHE A 238 9.62 28.36 44.41
N LEU A 239 9.45 27.23 45.10
CA LEU A 239 9.35 27.21 46.56
C LEU A 239 10.60 27.79 47.23
N GLN A 240 11.79 27.46 46.75
CA GLN A 240 13.05 27.98 47.26
C GLN A 240 13.13 29.50 47.07
N ARG A 241 12.84 30.03 45.88
CA ARG A 241 12.90 31.47 45.57
C ARG A 241 11.89 32.31 46.34
N LYS A 242 10.69 31.76 46.57
CA LYS A 242 9.61 32.51 47.24
C LYS A 242 9.37 32.14 48.68
N ARG A 243 10.23 31.34 49.29
CA ARG A 243 10.10 30.87 50.67
C ARG A 243 9.88 32.01 51.65
N LEU A 244 10.70 33.06 51.59
CA LEU A 244 10.59 34.22 52.51
C LEU A 244 9.25 34.96 52.33
N LYS A 245 8.83 35.22 51.08
CA LYS A 245 7.54 35.87 50.80
C LYS A 245 6.35 35.04 51.26
N MET A 246 6.41 33.72 51.09
CA MET A 246 5.36 32.80 51.56
C MET A 246 5.27 32.78 53.09
N THR A 247 6.40 32.80 53.78
CA THR A 247 6.43 32.85 55.25
C THR A 247 5.83 34.16 55.75
N ILE A 248 6.19 35.29 55.19
CA ILE A 248 5.62 36.62 55.52
C ILE A 248 4.11 36.62 55.30
N ASN A 249 3.64 36.18 54.13
CA ASN A 249 2.22 36.14 53.83
C ASN A 249 1.42 35.22 54.79
N LYS A 250 2.04 34.13 55.23
CA LYS A 250 1.44 33.23 56.23
C LYS A 250 1.33 33.88 57.60
N ILE A 251 2.31 34.66 58.02
CA ILE A 251 2.26 35.44 59.29
C ILE A 251 1.14 36.47 59.23
N PHE A 252 0.86 37.07 58.06
CA PHE A 252 -0.27 37.99 57.84
C PHE A 252 -1.63 37.30 57.61
N GLY A 253 -1.75 35.99 57.90
CA GLY A 253 -3.04 35.27 57.91
C GLY A 253 -3.53 34.81 56.54
N GLN A 254 -2.67 34.83 55.48
CA GLN A 254 -3.04 34.35 54.16
C GLN A 254 -3.18 32.80 54.13
N SER A 255 -4.29 32.27 53.63
CA SER A 255 -4.54 30.83 53.63
C SER A 255 -3.61 30.08 52.63
N ASN A 256 -3.15 28.90 53.02
CA ASN A 256 -2.31 28.04 52.19
C ASN A 256 -2.97 27.73 50.81
N ARG A 257 -4.31 27.60 50.81
CA ARG A 257 -5.06 27.34 49.56
C ARG A 257 -4.90 28.46 48.51
N LYS A 258 -4.96 29.72 48.97
CA LYS A 258 -4.80 30.89 48.09
C LYS A 258 -3.37 31.02 47.55
N LEU A 259 -2.35 30.65 48.33
CA LEU A 259 -0.96 30.62 47.93
C LEU A 259 -0.70 29.51 46.87
N ILE A 260 -1.26 28.32 47.10
CA ILE A 260 -1.14 27.20 46.18
C ILE A 260 -1.91 27.49 44.86
N PHE A 261 -3.11 28.04 44.97
CA PHE A 261 -3.92 28.38 43.79
C PHE A 261 -3.22 29.41 42.89
N ASN A 262 -2.69 30.48 43.47
CA ASN A 262 -1.92 31.49 42.72
C ASN A 262 -0.66 30.89 42.09
N PHE A 263 -0.02 29.92 42.75
CA PHE A 263 1.11 29.18 42.19
C PHE A 263 0.71 28.31 41.01
N CYS A 264 -0.35 27.50 41.17
CA CYS A 264 -0.83 26.64 40.08
C CYS A 264 -1.32 27.44 38.89
N PHE A 265 -2.07 28.52 39.13
CA PHE A 265 -2.62 29.33 38.03
C PHE A 265 -1.55 30.03 37.20
N PHE A 266 -0.49 30.56 37.85
CA PHE A 266 0.59 31.25 37.12
C PHE A 266 1.54 30.32 36.39
N ASN A 267 1.87 29.14 36.96
CA ASN A 267 2.83 28.22 36.34
C ASN A 267 2.17 27.28 35.36
N ILE A 268 1.00 26.71 35.67
CA ILE A 268 0.29 25.83 34.74
C ILE A 268 -0.19 26.63 33.50
N GLY A 269 -0.57 27.90 33.67
CA GLY A 269 -0.98 28.75 32.58
C GLY A 269 0.18 29.07 31.62
N SER A 270 1.37 29.39 32.14
CA SER A 270 2.55 29.69 31.32
C SER A 270 3.11 28.43 30.66
N ASP A 271 3.18 27.29 31.37
CA ASP A 271 3.71 26.06 30.87
C ASP A 271 2.75 25.39 29.88
N GLY A 272 1.43 25.50 30.10
CA GLY A 272 0.40 25.08 29.16
C GLY A 272 0.50 25.82 27.82
N LEU A 273 0.82 27.12 27.87
CA LEU A 273 1.01 27.94 26.67
C LEU A 273 2.27 27.54 25.91
N VAL A 274 3.37 27.24 26.60
CA VAL A 274 4.62 26.76 25.97
C VAL A 274 4.40 25.38 25.33
N ILE A 275 3.71 24.46 26.01
CA ILE A 275 3.39 23.13 25.48
C ILE A 275 2.49 23.28 24.25
N PHE A 276 1.49 24.15 24.29
CA PHE A 276 0.61 24.40 23.13
C PHE A 276 1.39 24.95 21.93
N ILE A 277 2.32 25.89 22.15
CA ILE A 277 3.17 26.42 21.09
C ILE A 277 4.08 25.33 20.51
N LEU A 278 4.68 24.47 21.35
CA LEU A 278 5.52 23.36 20.89
C LEU A 278 4.73 22.36 20.05
N ILE A 279 3.52 21.99 20.47
CA ILE A 279 2.64 21.09 19.71
C ILE A 279 2.26 21.73 18.37
N ALA A 280 1.92 23.01 18.36
CA ALA A 280 1.56 23.72 17.14
C ALA A 280 2.75 23.81 16.15
N LEU A 281 3.97 24.07 16.65
CA LEU A 281 5.19 24.07 15.84
C LEU A 281 5.53 22.67 15.31
N GLU A 282 5.33 21.63 16.10
CA GLU A 282 5.55 20.25 15.68
C GLU A 282 4.53 19.82 14.61
N GLN A 283 3.28 20.20 14.77
CA GLN A 283 2.22 19.96 13.79
C GLN A 283 2.50 20.67 12.46
N GLN A 284 3.01 21.90 12.50
CA GLN A 284 3.44 22.67 11.34
C GLN A 284 4.66 22.01 10.65
N ARG A 285 5.59 21.49 11.43
CA ARG A 285 6.76 20.75 10.93
C ARG A 285 6.37 19.42 10.25
N TRP A 286 5.38 18.70 10.77
CA TRP A 286 4.80 17.53 10.13
C TRP A 286 4.10 17.85 8.81
N GLN A 287 3.37 18.95 8.74
CA GLN A 287 2.76 19.40 7.49
C GLN A 287 3.81 19.81 6.44
N MET A 288 4.86 20.51 6.84
CA MET A 288 5.97 20.86 5.93
C MET A 288 6.81 19.62 5.52
N GLY A 289 6.99 18.65 6.39
CA GLY A 289 7.69 17.40 6.08
C GLY A 289 6.94 16.53 5.07
N LEU A 290 5.63 16.55 5.09
CA LEU A 290 4.78 15.84 4.11
C LEU A 290 4.78 16.50 2.73
N THR A 291 5.12 17.79 2.63
CA THR A 291 5.22 18.53 1.35
C THR A 291 6.63 18.48 0.73
N MET A 292 7.63 18.00 1.46
CA MET A 292 9.03 17.91 0.97
C MET A 292 9.42 16.53 0.44
N PHE A 293 8.52 15.52 0.50
CA PHE A 293 8.74 14.26 -0.21
C PHE A 293 7.75 14.19 -1.37
N PRO A 294 8.26 14.35 -2.62
CA PRO A 294 7.46 14.17 -3.82
C PRO A 294 7.09 12.70 -4.05
#